data_49b1c1050e37f6d41b0f418dda8e4d15
#
_entry.id   49b1c1050e37f6d41b0f418dda8e4d15
#
_cell.length_a   1.000
_cell.length_b   1.000
_cell.length_c   1.000
_cell.angle_alpha   90.00
_cell.angle_beta   90.00
_cell.angle_gamma   90.00
#
_symmetry.space_group_name_H-M   'P 1'
#
loop_
_entity.id
_entity.type
_entity.pdbx_description
1 polymer ?
#
loop_
_entity_poly.entity_id
_entity_poly.type
_entity_poly.pdbx_seq_one_letter_code
_entity_poly.pdbx_strand_id
1 'polypeptide(L)'
;FDFKLDLNHKQICVEVKGLSEDKGQFLLTQKEFEVADRLKENYCLFIVGNLKENPKENLFFNPLSHFKLKEQKIVQTSYQGVL
;
A
#
# COMPACT_ATOMS: atom_id res chain seq x y z
N PHE A 1 2.55 -5.46 7.12
CA PHE A 1 2.74 -4.00 7.21
C PHE A 1 4.08 -3.68 7.87
N ASP A 2 4.59 -2.46 7.64
CA ASP A 2 5.91 -2.08 8.10
C ASP A 2 5.92 -1.56 9.54
N PHE A 3 4.90 -0.80 9.93
CA PHE A 3 4.82 -0.31 11.31
C PHE A 3 3.39 0.10 11.66
N LYS A 4 3.18 0.38 12.95
CA LYS A 4 1.88 0.82 13.49
C LYS A 4 2.00 2.25 14.00
N LEU A 5 0.93 3.02 13.80
CA LEU A 5 0.79 4.37 14.34
C LEU A 5 -0.44 4.44 15.23
N ASP A 6 -0.35 5.17 16.32
CA ASP A 6 -1.50 5.48 17.17
C ASP A 6 -2.00 6.88 16.83
N LEU A 7 -3.19 6.97 16.24
CA LEU A 7 -3.82 8.22 15.87
C LEU A 7 -5.22 8.29 16.49
N ASN A 8 -5.48 9.29 17.31
CA ASN A 8 -6.79 9.52 17.90
C ASN A 8 -7.38 8.27 18.55
N HIS A 9 -6.56 7.56 19.33
CA HIS A 9 -6.92 6.32 20.02
C HIS A 9 -7.20 5.15 19.07
N LYS A 10 -6.80 5.27 17.79
CA LYS A 10 -6.88 4.20 16.81
C LYS A 10 -5.48 3.76 16.44
N GLN A 11 -5.33 2.48 16.24
CA GLN A 11 -4.07 1.91 15.76
C GLN A 11 -4.14 1.73 14.24
N ILE A 12 -3.25 2.42 13.52
CA ILE A 12 -3.18 2.36 12.07
C ILE A 12 -1.95 1.53 11.69
N CYS A 13 -2.15 0.53 10.85
CA CYS A 13 -1.05 -0.24 10.28
C CYS A 13 -0.61 0.42 8.98
N VAL A 14 0.68 0.64 8.82
CA VAL A 14 1.22 1.36 7.65
C VAL A 14 2.12 0.43 6.85
N GLU A 15 1.87 0.38 5.55
CA GLU A 15 2.68 -0.32 4.57
C GLU A 15 3.33 0.71 3.66
N VAL A 16 4.66 0.67 3.51
CA VAL A 16 5.41 1.64 2.72
C VAL A 16 5.85 0.99 1.40
N LYS A 17 5.56 1.66 0.29
CA LYS A 17 6.01 1.24 -1.04
C LYS A 17 6.72 2.41 -1.71
N GLY A 18 7.83 2.13 -2.39
CA GLY A 18 8.58 3.14 -3.12
C GLY A 18 8.48 2.93 -4.62
N LEU A 19 8.36 4.02 -5.37
CA LEU A 19 8.37 4.01 -6.83
C LEU A 19 9.47 4.94 -7.31
N SER A 20 10.21 4.52 -8.35
CA SER A 20 11.25 5.38 -8.92
C SER A 20 10.68 6.57 -9.67
N GLU A 21 9.48 6.45 -10.23
CA GLU A 21 8.78 7.51 -10.95
C GLU A 21 7.55 7.99 -10.18
N ASP A 22 6.93 9.07 -10.67
CA ASP A 22 5.73 9.65 -10.04
C ASP A 22 4.59 8.65 -9.95
N LYS A 23 4.45 7.82 -10.97
CA LYS A 23 3.39 6.82 -11.07
C LYS A 23 4.01 5.49 -11.45
N GLY A 24 3.30 4.44 -11.24
CA GLY A 24 3.77 3.12 -11.58
C GLY A 24 3.02 2.03 -10.83
N GLN A 25 3.53 0.82 -10.95
CA GLN A 25 2.93 -0.35 -10.36
C GLN A 25 3.54 -0.63 -8.99
N PHE A 26 2.71 -1.08 -8.08
CA PHE A 26 3.16 -1.62 -6.81
C PHE A 26 2.52 -2.98 -6.59
N LEU A 27 3.15 -3.79 -5.76
CA LEU A 27 2.66 -5.13 -5.43
C LEU A 27 2.41 -5.23 -3.93
N LEU A 28 1.30 -5.86 -3.58
CA LEU A 28 1.06 -6.31 -2.22
C LEU A 28 1.23 -7.82 -2.20
N THR A 29 1.90 -8.34 -1.18
CA THR A 29 1.91 -9.77 -0.93
C THR A 29 0.49 -10.22 -0.56
N GLN A 30 0.24 -11.52 -0.61
CA GLN A 30 -1.05 -12.05 -0.18
C GLN A 30 -1.37 -11.65 1.25
N LYS A 31 -0.39 -11.72 2.15
CA LYS A 31 -0.58 -11.35 3.54
C LYS A 31 -0.89 -9.86 3.70
N GLU A 32 -0.17 -9.00 2.98
CA GLU A 32 -0.43 -7.55 3.01
C GLU A 32 -1.84 -7.24 2.52
N PHE A 33 -2.26 -7.89 1.44
CA PHE A 33 -3.61 -7.74 0.91
C PHE A 33 -4.67 -8.17 1.93
N GLU A 34 -4.48 -9.34 2.55
CA GLU A 34 -5.42 -9.85 3.55
C GLU A 34 -5.56 -8.92 4.75
N VAL A 35 -4.44 -8.38 5.22
CA VAL A 35 -4.44 -7.43 6.35
C VAL A 35 -5.15 -6.14 5.95
N ALA A 36 -4.87 -5.62 4.75
CA ALA A 36 -5.53 -4.41 4.26
C ALA A 36 -7.05 -4.61 4.13
N ASP A 37 -7.47 -5.76 3.64
CA ASP A 37 -8.89 -6.10 3.49
C ASP A 37 -9.59 -6.19 4.85
N ARG A 38 -8.90 -6.73 5.85
CA ARG A 38 -9.45 -6.88 7.19
C ARG A 38 -9.53 -5.55 7.93
N LEU A 39 -8.48 -4.74 7.84
CA LEU A 39 -8.36 -3.52 8.65
C LEU A 39 -9.03 -2.30 8.05
N LYS A 40 -9.22 -2.26 6.75
CA LYS A 40 -9.90 -1.17 6.01
C LYS A 40 -9.30 0.20 6.35
N GLU A 41 -10.06 1.10 6.96
CA GLU A 41 -9.59 2.44 7.31
C GLU A 41 -8.43 2.45 8.30
N ASN A 42 -8.20 1.35 9.00
CA ASN A 42 -7.08 1.21 9.93
C ASN A 42 -5.82 0.68 9.25
N TYR A 43 -5.79 0.67 7.92
CA TYR A 43 -4.64 0.31 7.12
C TYR A 43 -4.33 1.46 6.17
N CYS A 44 -3.08 1.92 6.18
CA CYS A 44 -2.62 2.99 5.32
C CYS A 44 -1.52 2.47 4.38
N LEU A 45 -1.72 2.67 3.09
CA LEU A 45 -0.70 2.44 2.09
C LEU A 45 0.00 3.78 1.83
N PHE A 46 1.28 3.84 2.16
CA PHE A 46 2.11 5.03 2.00
C PHE A 46 3.02 4.80 0.80
N ILE A 47 2.74 5.47 -0.30
CA ILE A 47 3.54 5.32 -1.52
C ILE A 47 4.38 6.56 -1.73
N VAL A 48 5.70 6.38 -1.81
CA VAL A 48 6.62 7.46 -2.13
C VAL A 48 7.03 7.30 -3.58
N GLY A 49 6.56 8.20 -4.43
CA GLY A 49 6.93 8.23 -5.84
C GLY A 49 8.12 9.10 -6.11
N ASN A 50 8.68 8.98 -7.31
CA ASN A 50 9.76 9.82 -7.81
C ASN A 50 11.00 9.83 -6.88
N LEU A 51 11.38 8.64 -6.42
CA LEU A 51 12.47 8.49 -5.44
C LEU A 51 13.81 9.04 -5.91
N LYS A 52 14.07 9.02 -7.23
CA LYS A 52 15.37 9.41 -7.77
C LYS A 52 15.58 10.91 -7.87
N GLU A 53 14.51 11.68 -7.90
CA GLU A 53 14.60 13.13 -8.09
C GLU A 53 13.96 13.89 -6.94
N ASN A 54 12.65 14.02 -7.00
CA ASN A 54 11.89 14.82 -6.04
C ASN A 54 10.79 13.96 -5.42
N PRO A 55 11.07 13.26 -4.32
CA PRO A 55 10.11 12.31 -3.75
C PRO A 55 8.77 12.96 -3.41
N LYS A 56 7.69 12.28 -3.78
CA LYS A 56 6.32 12.71 -3.49
C LYS A 56 5.61 11.65 -2.66
N GLU A 57 4.99 12.09 -1.59
CA GLU A 57 4.28 11.23 -0.66
C GLU A 57 2.82 11.11 -1.05
N ASN A 58 2.30 9.90 -1.01
CA ASN A 58 0.89 9.61 -1.25
C ASN A 58 0.39 8.68 -0.15
N LEU A 59 -0.68 9.09 0.52
CA LEU A 59 -1.27 8.32 1.62
C LEU A 59 -2.65 7.84 1.21
N PHE A 60 -2.88 6.53 1.33
CA PHE A 60 -4.17 5.94 1.00
C PHE A 60 -4.66 5.11 2.18
N PHE A 61 -5.63 5.64 2.89
CA PHE A 61 -6.34 4.88 3.93
C PHE A 61 -7.39 4.00 3.25
N ASN A 62 -7.52 2.76 3.72
CA ASN A 62 -8.35 1.76 3.09
C ASN A 62 -8.01 1.62 1.60
N PRO A 63 -6.76 1.18 1.29
CA PRO A 63 -6.27 1.21 -0.09
C PRO A 63 -7.11 0.38 -1.06
N LEU A 64 -7.80 -0.66 -0.59
CA LEU A 64 -8.64 -1.47 -1.46
C LEU A 64 -9.86 -0.72 -1.99
N SER A 65 -10.23 0.41 -1.37
CA SER A 65 -11.28 1.28 -1.90
C SER A 65 -10.76 2.25 -2.96
N HIS A 66 -9.43 2.45 -3.03
CA HIS A 66 -8.82 3.38 -3.98
C HIS A 66 -8.31 2.71 -5.24
N PHE A 67 -7.91 1.43 -5.13
CA PHE A 67 -7.25 0.74 -6.24
C PHE A 67 -8.00 -0.53 -6.61
N LYS A 68 -8.08 -0.81 -7.92
CA LYS A 68 -8.45 -2.12 -8.41
C LYS A 68 -7.19 -2.97 -8.45
N LEU A 69 -7.09 -3.92 -7.54
CA LEU A 69 -5.93 -4.77 -7.44
C LEU A 69 -6.12 -6.00 -8.30
N LYS A 70 -5.08 -6.32 -9.07
CA LYS A 70 -5.08 -7.48 -9.95
C LYS A 70 -4.28 -8.60 -9.30
N GLU A 71 -4.96 -9.72 -9.04
CA GLU A 71 -4.31 -10.90 -8.50
C GLU A 71 -3.39 -11.53 -9.53
N GLN A 72 -2.18 -11.87 -9.10
CA GLN A 72 -1.19 -12.54 -9.94
C GLN A 72 -0.68 -13.78 -9.20
N LYS A 73 -0.69 -14.92 -9.90
CA LYS A 73 -0.21 -16.19 -9.36
C LYS A 73 0.88 -16.74 -10.25
N ILE A 74 2.14 -16.44 -9.93
CA ILE A 74 3.29 -17.02 -10.64
C ILE A 74 3.94 -18.04 -9.72
N VAL A 75 4.79 -17.59 -8.80
CA VAL A 75 5.38 -18.44 -7.78
C VAL A 75 4.59 -18.27 -6.48
N GLN A 76 4.23 -17.04 -6.18
CA GLN A 76 3.40 -16.68 -5.04
C GLN A 76 2.27 -15.79 -5.52
N THR A 77 1.15 -15.82 -4.80
CA THR A 77 0.06 -14.90 -5.07
C THR A 77 0.46 -13.49 -4.65
N SER A 78 0.26 -12.54 -5.54
CA SER A 78 0.47 -11.12 -5.25
C SER A 78 -0.67 -10.31 -5.86
N TYR A 79 -0.75 -9.05 -5.46
CA TYR A 79 -1.82 -8.15 -5.88
C TYR A 79 -1.19 -6.87 -6.41
N GLN A 80 -1.42 -6.59 -7.69
CA GLN A 80 -0.82 -5.46 -8.38
C GLN A 80 -1.78 -4.29 -8.41
N GLY A 81 -1.31 -3.14 -7.96
CA GLY A 81 -2.01 -1.88 -8.09
C GLY A 81 -1.20 -0.92 -8.94
N VAL A 82 -1.86 0.13 -9.41
CA VAL A 82 -1.22 1.18 -10.21
C VAL A 82 -1.55 2.52 -9.58
N LEU A 83 -0.50 3.24 -9.23
CA LEU A 83 -0.63 4.60 -8.74
C LEU A 83 -0.86 5.58 -9.87
#